data_a42742b013dc6e0df26716166e3cb114
#
_entry.id   a42742b013dc6e0df26716166e3cb114
#
_cell.length_a   1.000
_cell.length_b   1.000
_cell.length_c   1.000
_cell.angle_alpha   90.00
_cell.angle_beta   90.00
_cell.angle_gamma   90.00
#
_symmetry.space_group_name_H-M   'P 1'
#
loop_
_entity.id
_entity.type
_entity.pdbx_description
1 polymer ?
#
loop_
_entity_poly.entity_id
_entity_poly.type
_entity_poly.pdbx_seq_one_letter_code
_entity_poly.pdbx_strand_id
1 'polypeptide(L)'
;MTLRLLLLLGLMFSVAWSGPARAAGDRFALVVGNAKYPDAEAPLKEPINDARDLTDELKRDGFAVETLENANGDTMRRALERLYGKIKPGSVALVFFSGFGIQSNRTSYMVPVDAQIWQEADVRRDGISLEQVLQEINSRGAGVKIALLDASRRNPYERRFRTASAGLAPVIAPSGTLVMYSAALSSVVSDTGRDRSLFVQELLKEIRVPDLTAEETLNRTRVGVTRASRSEQVPWISSSLAEDFSFVPGASGARPNPPAESSTAPSPSPTPTQIVVAP
;
A
#
# COMPACT_ATOMS: atom_id res chain seq x y z
N MET A 1 -3.04 75.92 3.03
CA MET A 1 -2.67 74.96 4.07
C MET A 1 -3.63 73.82 4.07
N THR A 2 -3.81 73.10 2.91
CA THR A 2 -4.83 72.05 2.72
C THR A 2 -4.43 71.04 1.66
N LEU A 3 -3.12 70.72 1.47
CA LEU A 3 -2.70 69.76 0.43
C LEU A 3 -1.66 68.76 0.95
N ARG A 4 -1.67 68.44 2.24
CA ARG A 4 -0.75 67.45 2.83
C ARG A 4 -1.43 66.30 3.59
N LEU A 5 -2.74 66.14 3.50
CA LEU A 5 -3.50 65.15 4.28
C LEU A 5 -4.09 63.99 3.44
N LEU A 6 -3.72 63.83 2.18
CA LEU A 6 -4.29 62.79 1.29
C LEU A 6 -3.29 61.74 0.80
N LEU A 7 -2.09 61.70 1.39
CA LEU A 7 -1.02 60.73 0.97
C LEU A 7 -0.72 59.65 2.01
N LEU A 8 -1.55 59.45 3.02
CA LEU A 8 -1.33 58.50 4.12
C LEU A 8 -2.43 57.41 4.21
N LEU A 9 -3.29 57.25 3.22
CA LEU A 9 -4.35 56.23 3.25
C LEU A 9 -4.26 55.21 2.12
N GLY A 10 -3.06 54.93 1.63
CA GLY A 10 -2.79 53.97 0.53
C GLY A 10 -1.98 52.74 0.91
N LEU A 11 -1.68 52.54 2.19
CA LEU A 11 -0.95 51.33 2.64
C LEU A 11 -1.90 50.28 3.18
N MET A 12 -2.87 49.90 2.37
CA MET A 12 -3.79 48.82 2.66
C MET A 12 -3.13 47.47 2.30
N PHE A 13 -2.69 46.79 3.32
CA PHE A 13 -2.97 45.43 3.67
C PHE A 13 -3.13 44.47 2.48
N SER A 14 -2.03 44.15 1.82
CA SER A 14 -1.91 42.88 1.11
C SER A 14 -1.71 41.79 2.16
N VAL A 15 -2.77 41.38 2.85
CA VAL A 15 -2.80 40.11 3.55
C VAL A 15 -2.72 39.04 2.47
N ALA A 16 -1.51 38.61 2.19
CA ALA A 16 -1.32 37.34 1.47
C ALA A 16 -2.02 36.26 2.31
N TRP A 17 -3.18 35.85 1.86
CA TRP A 17 -3.86 34.65 2.36
C TRP A 17 -2.98 33.47 1.95
N SER A 18 -1.92 33.23 2.73
CA SER A 18 -1.23 31.97 2.72
C SER A 18 -2.26 30.98 3.25
N GLY A 19 -3.03 30.36 2.35
CA GLY A 19 -3.79 29.18 2.67
C GLY A 19 -2.82 28.23 3.39
N PRO A 20 -3.27 27.43 4.37
CA PRO A 20 -2.39 26.47 5.01
C PRO A 20 -1.78 25.61 3.90
N ALA A 21 -0.47 25.81 3.64
CA ALA A 21 0.29 24.80 2.92
C ALA A 21 0.05 23.52 3.71
N ARG A 22 -0.76 22.60 3.16
CA ARG A 22 -1.00 21.30 3.76
C ARG A 22 0.38 20.69 3.87
N ALA A 23 0.96 20.72 5.06
CA ALA A 23 2.23 20.10 5.33
C ALA A 23 2.07 18.65 4.85
N ALA A 24 2.90 18.26 3.88
CA ALA A 24 2.95 16.86 3.49
C ALA A 24 3.11 16.08 4.79
N GLY A 25 2.08 15.31 5.18
CA GLY A 25 2.08 14.62 6.46
C GLY A 25 3.35 13.78 6.59
N ASP A 26 3.87 13.63 7.81
CA ASP A 26 5.05 12.79 8.07
C ASP A 26 4.89 11.45 7.35
N ARG A 27 5.91 11.03 6.59
CA ARG A 27 5.90 9.80 5.79
C ARG A 27 6.83 8.79 6.44
N PHE A 28 6.29 7.65 6.86
CA PHE A 28 7.05 6.58 7.49
C PHE A 28 6.92 5.30 6.71
N ALA A 29 8.02 4.54 6.59
CA ALA A 29 7.99 3.24 5.95
C ALA A 29 8.78 2.20 6.73
N LEU A 30 8.24 0.98 6.79
CA LEU A 30 8.94 -0.23 7.17
C LEU A 30 9.09 -1.12 5.94
N VAL A 31 10.32 -1.42 5.56
CA VAL A 31 10.66 -2.23 4.39
C VAL A 31 11.37 -3.49 4.86
N VAL A 32 10.80 -4.65 4.55
CA VAL A 32 11.33 -5.95 5.01
C VAL A 32 11.60 -6.84 3.82
N GLY A 33 12.85 -7.35 3.70
CA GLY A 33 13.26 -8.36 2.74
C GLY A 33 13.75 -9.62 3.46
N ASN A 34 13.01 -10.70 3.37
CA ASN A 34 13.33 -11.99 3.99
C ASN A 34 13.64 -13.05 2.92
N ALA A 35 14.87 -13.54 2.89
CA ALA A 35 15.37 -14.48 1.89
C ALA A 35 15.86 -15.80 2.48
N LYS A 36 16.46 -15.76 3.69
CA LYS A 36 17.14 -16.90 4.31
C LYS A 36 16.21 -17.64 5.26
N TYR A 37 15.35 -18.46 4.71
CA TYR A 37 14.46 -19.33 5.49
C TYR A 37 15.11 -20.71 5.66
N PRO A 38 15.35 -21.21 6.90
CA PRO A 38 15.99 -22.52 7.14
C PRO A 38 15.23 -23.69 6.52
N ASP A 39 13.90 -23.58 6.42
CA ASP A 39 13.03 -24.65 5.90
C ASP A 39 12.82 -24.59 4.38
N ALA A 40 13.29 -23.56 3.71
CA ALA A 40 13.21 -23.47 2.26
C ALA A 40 14.28 -24.38 1.60
N GLU A 41 13.93 -25.00 0.47
CA GLU A 41 14.88 -25.84 -0.29
C GLU A 41 16.10 -25.02 -0.77
N ALA A 42 15.90 -23.72 -1.02
CA ALA A 42 16.94 -22.76 -1.34
C ALA A 42 16.56 -21.36 -0.83
N PRO A 43 17.56 -20.51 -0.49
CA PRO A 43 17.29 -19.11 -0.20
C PRO A 43 16.61 -18.42 -1.37
N LEU A 44 15.67 -17.52 -1.08
CA LEU A 44 15.13 -16.60 -2.08
C LEU A 44 16.24 -15.63 -2.50
N LYS A 45 16.24 -15.19 -3.76
CA LYS A 45 17.28 -14.27 -4.27
C LYS A 45 16.83 -12.82 -4.29
N GLU A 46 15.58 -12.59 -4.65
CA GLU A 46 15.02 -11.28 -4.94
C GLU A 46 14.78 -10.40 -3.70
N PRO A 47 14.28 -10.90 -2.53
CA PRO A 47 13.75 -10.07 -1.47
C PRO A 47 14.70 -9.02 -0.88
N ILE A 48 15.99 -9.34 -0.81
CA ILE A 48 16.98 -8.44 -0.20
C ILE A 48 17.24 -7.24 -1.10
N ASN A 49 17.44 -7.50 -2.40
CA ASN A 49 17.65 -6.41 -3.36
C ASN A 49 16.38 -5.59 -3.55
N ASP A 50 15.21 -6.24 -3.58
CA ASP A 50 13.91 -5.56 -3.62
C ASP A 50 13.76 -4.57 -2.46
N ALA A 51 14.07 -5.01 -1.25
CA ALA A 51 13.98 -4.17 -0.06
C ALA A 51 14.97 -2.99 -0.11
N ARG A 52 16.19 -3.21 -0.55
CA ARG A 52 17.21 -2.16 -0.68
C ARG A 52 16.81 -1.10 -1.70
N ASP A 53 16.42 -1.53 -2.89
CA ASP A 53 16.08 -0.64 -3.99
C ASP A 53 14.82 0.18 -3.68
N LEU A 54 13.81 -0.46 -3.09
CA LEU A 54 12.61 0.27 -2.66
C LEU A 54 12.89 1.22 -1.49
N THR A 55 13.78 0.84 -0.56
CA THR A 55 14.24 1.73 0.51
C THR A 55 14.86 3.00 -0.03
N ASP A 56 15.76 2.87 -1.00
CA ASP A 56 16.43 4.02 -1.61
C ASP A 56 15.46 4.92 -2.36
N GLU A 57 14.45 4.35 -3.00
CA GLU A 57 13.42 5.12 -3.67
C GLU A 57 12.52 5.85 -2.68
N LEU A 58 11.97 5.16 -1.69
CA LEU A 58 11.10 5.77 -0.69
C LEU A 58 11.80 6.88 0.10
N LYS A 59 13.12 6.76 0.35
CA LYS A 59 13.90 7.86 0.95
C LYS A 59 13.95 9.09 0.04
N ARG A 60 14.09 8.90 -1.28
CA ARG A 60 14.03 10.01 -2.26
C ARG A 60 12.66 10.67 -2.27
N ASP A 61 11.61 9.89 -2.06
CA ASP A 61 10.22 10.36 -2.00
C ASP A 61 9.85 10.95 -0.62
N GLY A 62 10.84 11.16 0.26
CA GLY A 62 10.68 11.83 1.54
C GLY A 62 10.14 10.96 2.68
N PHE A 63 10.21 9.63 2.55
CA PHE A 63 9.88 8.73 3.66
C PHE A 63 11.04 8.58 4.64
N ALA A 64 10.73 8.57 5.94
CA ALA A 64 11.63 8.06 6.96
C ALA A 64 11.52 6.53 6.96
N VAL A 65 12.51 5.85 6.37
CA VAL A 65 12.47 4.41 6.11
C VAL A 65 13.29 3.65 7.13
N GLU A 66 12.71 2.61 7.72
CA GLU A 66 13.42 1.55 8.43
C GLU A 66 13.45 0.30 7.55
N THR A 67 14.64 -0.29 7.37
CA THR A 67 14.83 -1.46 6.49
C THR A 67 15.31 -2.64 7.31
N LEU A 68 14.69 -3.79 7.10
CA LEU A 68 15.08 -5.06 7.71
C LEU A 68 15.44 -6.08 6.62
N GLU A 69 16.53 -6.80 6.84
CA GLU A 69 16.96 -7.91 5.99
C GLU A 69 17.05 -9.18 6.81
N ASN A 70 16.43 -10.26 6.35
CA ASN A 70 16.40 -11.56 7.02
C ASN A 70 16.02 -11.45 8.51
N ALA A 71 14.94 -10.75 8.77
CA ALA A 71 14.50 -10.45 10.13
C ALA A 71 13.72 -11.61 10.74
N ASN A 72 14.05 -11.95 11.98
CA ASN A 72 13.29 -12.85 12.80
C ASN A 72 12.02 -12.18 13.35
N GLY A 73 11.12 -12.98 13.95
CA GLY A 73 9.83 -12.51 14.43
C GLY A 73 9.94 -11.36 15.45
N ASP A 74 10.87 -11.46 16.40
CA ASP A 74 11.07 -10.43 17.41
C ASP A 74 11.58 -9.11 16.80
N THR A 75 12.48 -9.20 15.84
CA THR A 75 13.00 -8.02 15.14
C THR A 75 11.91 -7.33 14.32
N MET A 76 11.08 -8.10 13.61
CA MET A 76 9.96 -7.56 12.86
C MET A 76 8.93 -6.90 13.78
N ARG A 77 8.55 -7.55 14.90
CA ARG A 77 7.61 -6.96 15.87
C ARG A 77 8.13 -5.66 16.47
N ARG A 78 9.41 -5.64 16.91
CA ARG A 78 10.02 -4.40 17.42
C ARG A 78 10.09 -3.28 16.38
N ALA A 79 10.32 -3.59 15.12
CA ALA A 79 10.31 -2.58 14.06
C ALA A 79 8.91 -2.04 13.80
N LEU A 80 7.89 -2.88 13.83
CA LEU A 80 6.49 -2.45 13.75
C LEU A 80 6.13 -1.54 14.92
N GLU A 81 6.52 -1.88 16.16
CA GLU A 81 6.30 -1.00 17.32
C GLU A 81 6.99 0.36 17.15
N ARG A 82 8.20 0.39 16.60
CA ARG A 82 8.88 1.66 16.30
C ARG A 82 8.15 2.45 15.20
N LEU A 83 7.61 1.77 14.18
CA LEU A 83 6.78 2.42 13.16
C LEU A 83 5.52 3.02 13.81
N TYR A 84 4.80 2.24 14.62
CA TYR A 84 3.58 2.70 15.31
C TYR A 84 3.85 3.91 16.21
N GLY A 85 4.98 3.92 16.90
CA GLY A 85 5.39 5.04 17.78
C GLY A 85 5.72 6.34 17.04
N LYS A 86 5.99 6.29 15.72
CA LYS A 86 6.26 7.48 14.89
C LYS A 86 5.00 8.08 14.29
N ILE A 87 3.94 7.28 14.12
CA ILE A 87 2.71 7.70 13.45
C ILE A 87 1.99 8.76 14.29
N LYS A 88 1.54 9.81 13.63
CA LYS A 88 0.70 10.90 14.14
C LYS A 88 -0.56 11.01 13.29
N PRO A 89 -1.62 11.68 13.77
CA PRO A 89 -2.79 11.95 12.96
C PRO A 89 -2.43 12.58 11.61
N GLY A 90 -2.94 11.97 10.53
CA GLY A 90 -2.67 12.42 9.16
C GLY A 90 -1.34 11.95 8.54
N SER A 91 -0.52 11.18 9.27
CA SER A 91 0.71 10.58 8.70
C SER A 91 0.39 9.60 7.56
N VAL A 92 1.37 9.41 6.68
CA VAL A 92 1.41 8.34 5.69
C VAL A 92 2.27 7.21 6.23
N ALA A 93 1.73 6.01 6.32
CA ALA A 93 2.46 4.82 6.77
C ALA A 93 2.49 3.76 5.66
N LEU A 94 3.69 3.29 5.31
CA LEU A 94 3.89 2.26 4.30
C LEU A 94 4.58 1.04 4.92
N VAL A 95 4.07 -0.14 4.61
CA VAL A 95 4.73 -1.42 4.91
C VAL A 95 4.97 -2.16 3.60
N PHE A 96 6.22 -2.50 3.34
CA PHE A 96 6.63 -3.40 2.26
C PHE A 96 7.17 -4.68 2.85
N PHE A 97 6.75 -5.80 2.31
CA PHE A 97 7.30 -7.11 2.68
C PHE A 97 7.55 -7.95 1.42
N SER A 98 8.78 -8.41 1.26
CA SER A 98 9.18 -9.43 0.29
C SER A 98 9.73 -10.66 1.00
N GLY A 99 9.15 -11.84 0.73
CA GLY A 99 9.49 -13.09 1.43
C GLY A 99 8.41 -14.15 1.23
N PHE A 100 8.26 -15.07 2.20
CA PHE A 100 7.14 -15.99 2.22
C PHE A 100 5.93 -15.40 2.93
N GLY A 101 4.77 -15.49 2.28
CA GLY A 101 3.47 -15.18 2.84
C GLY A 101 2.60 -16.42 2.90
N ILE A 102 1.83 -16.57 3.96
CA ILE A 102 0.92 -17.70 4.14
C ILE A 102 -0.44 -17.17 4.56
N GLN A 103 -1.51 -17.73 4.00
CA GLN A 103 -2.85 -17.48 4.54
C GLN A 103 -3.28 -18.61 5.48
N SER A 104 -3.92 -18.22 6.57
CA SER A 104 -4.60 -19.11 7.52
C SER A 104 -5.93 -18.47 7.93
N ASN A 105 -7.03 -19.21 7.86
CA ASN A 105 -8.37 -18.70 8.14
C ASN A 105 -8.69 -17.37 7.43
N ARG A 106 -8.37 -17.26 6.15
CA ARG A 106 -8.56 -16.06 5.32
C ARG A 106 -7.78 -14.83 5.79
N THR A 107 -6.79 -14.97 6.64
CA THR A 107 -5.89 -13.91 7.09
C THR A 107 -4.52 -14.14 6.48
N SER A 108 -3.91 -13.09 5.94
CA SER A 108 -2.56 -13.12 5.36
C SER A 108 -1.50 -12.83 6.40
N TYR A 109 -0.48 -13.68 6.45
CA TYR A 109 0.64 -13.57 7.38
C TYR A 109 1.95 -13.40 6.64
N MET A 110 2.73 -12.43 7.05
CA MET A 110 4.14 -12.26 6.68
C MET A 110 4.97 -13.20 7.56
N VAL A 111 5.82 -14.02 6.95
CA VAL A 111 6.58 -15.06 7.66
C VAL A 111 7.98 -14.54 8.01
N PRO A 112 8.35 -14.46 9.29
CA PRO A 112 9.73 -14.20 9.72
C PRO A 112 10.67 -15.36 9.34
N VAL A 113 11.99 -15.10 9.25
CA VAL A 113 12.95 -16.15 8.82
C VAL A 113 13.12 -17.28 9.84
N ASP A 114 12.80 -17.05 11.10
CA ASP A 114 12.90 -18.02 12.21
C ASP A 114 11.57 -18.71 12.54
N ALA A 115 10.51 -18.48 11.77
CA ALA A 115 9.21 -19.09 12.01
C ALA A 115 9.29 -20.62 11.94
N GLN A 116 8.78 -21.29 12.99
CA GLN A 116 8.74 -22.75 13.09
C GLN A 116 7.33 -23.26 12.85
N ILE A 117 7.00 -23.49 11.59
CA ILE A 117 5.65 -23.83 11.17
C ILE A 117 5.53 -25.33 10.88
N TRP A 118 4.87 -26.07 11.78
CA TRP A 118 4.59 -27.49 11.70
C TRP A 118 3.11 -27.78 11.43
N GLN A 119 2.24 -26.89 11.86
CA GLN A 119 0.77 -26.96 11.71
C GLN A 119 0.18 -25.57 11.52
N GLU A 120 -1.06 -25.50 11.11
CA GLU A 120 -1.72 -24.21 10.82
C GLU A 120 -1.75 -23.24 12.02
N ALA A 121 -1.86 -23.77 13.24
CA ALA A 121 -1.84 -22.94 14.46
C ALA A 121 -0.53 -22.15 14.62
N ASP A 122 0.59 -22.72 14.14
CA ASP A 122 1.90 -22.09 14.24
C ASP A 122 2.02 -20.88 13.31
N VAL A 123 1.29 -20.88 12.17
CA VAL A 123 1.22 -19.71 11.29
C VAL A 123 0.71 -18.48 12.04
N ARG A 124 -0.29 -18.66 12.89
CA ARG A 124 -0.85 -17.57 13.70
C ARG A 124 0.03 -17.17 14.87
N ARG A 125 0.82 -18.11 15.42
CA ARG A 125 1.76 -17.84 16.51
C ARG A 125 3.00 -17.09 16.04
N ASP A 126 3.60 -17.54 14.95
CA ASP A 126 4.92 -17.08 14.49
C ASP A 126 4.82 -16.04 13.37
N GLY A 127 3.78 -16.10 12.55
CA GLY A 127 3.53 -15.14 11.49
C GLY A 127 3.06 -13.78 12.02
N ILE A 128 3.21 -12.77 11.18
CA ILE A 128 2.75 -11.40 11.46
C ILE A 128 1.55 -11.11 10.58
N SER A 129 0.39 -10.92 11.18
CA SER A 129 -0.87 -10.64 10.47
C SER A 129 -0.85 -9.27 9.82
N LEU A 130 -1.05 -9.23 8.50
CA LEU A 130 -1.17 -7.98 7.75
C LEU A 130 -2.36 -7.14 8.24
N GLU A 131 -3.49 -7.78 8.52
CA GLU A 131 -4.69 -7.10 8.99
C GLU A 131 -4.46 -6.41 10.35
N GLN A 132 -3.80 -7.09 11.29
CA GLN A 132 -3.45 -6.51 12.58
C GLN A 132 -2.49 -5.33 12.42
N VAL A 133 -1.49 -5.43 11.55
CA VAL A 133 -0.57 -4.33 11.25
C VAL A 133 -1.32 -3.11 10.72
N LEU A 134 -2.22 -3.29 9.76
CA LEU A 134 -3.00 -2.18 9.20
C LEU A 134 -3.98 -1.58 10.21
N GLN A 135 -4.59 -2.40 11.07
CA GLN A 135 -5.46 -1.91 12.15
C GLN A 135 -4.68 -1.11 13.19
N GLU A 136 -3.48 -1.57 13.57
CA GLU A 136 -2.64 -0.84 14.53
C GLU A 136 -2.16 0.50 13.94
N ILE A 137 -1.72 0.54 12.68
CA ILE A 137 -1.38 1.77 11.97
C ILE A 137 -2.58 2.74 11.95
N ASN A 138 -3.78 2.21 11.71
CA ASN A 138 -5.01 2.99 11.72
C ASN A 138 -5.34 3.55 13.10
N SER A 139 -5.17 2.76 14.17
CA SER A 139 -5.44 3.18 15.55
C SER A 139 -4.53 4.34 16.00
N ARG A 140 -3.33 4.45 15.38
CA ARG A 140 -2.40 5.56 15.61
C ARG A 140 -2.75 6.83 14.83
N GLY A 141 -3.79 6.78 13.98
CA GLY A 141 -4.29 7.94 13.26
C GLY A 141 -3.64 8.22 11.91
N ALA A 142 -2.97 7.23 11.28
CA ALA A 142 -2.47 7.38 9.93
C ALA A 142 -3.63 7.72 8.96
N GLY A 143 -3.49 8.79 8.20
CA GLY A 143 -4.46 9.19 7.17
C GLY A 143 -4.39 8.25 5.96
N VAL A 144 -3.18 7.95 5.50
CA VAL A 144 -2.92 7.04 4.38
C VAL A 144 -2.11 5.83 4.87
N LYS A 145 -2.59 4.64 4.56
CA LYS A 145 -1.96 3.36 4.87
C LYS A 145 -1.69 2.61 3.57
N ILE A 146 -0.44 2.21 3.35
CA ILE A 146 -0.03 1.51 2.13
C ILE A 146 0.62 0.19 2.51
N ALA A 147 0.14 -0.91 1.94
CA ALA A 147 0.77 -2.21 2.09
C ALA A 147 1.13 -2.79 0.71
N LEU A 148 2.40 -3.09 0.51
CA LEU A 148 2.93 -3.67 -0.72
C LEU A 148 3.56 -5.02 -0.38
N LEU A 149 2.99 -6.11 -0.89
CA LEU A 149 3.38 -7.48 -0.54
C LEU A 149 3.88 -8.24 -1.76
N ASP A 150 5.15 -8.56 -1.78
CA ASP A 150 5.74 -9.52 -2.71
C ASP A 150 6.02 -10.84 -1.99
N ALA A 151 4.95 -11.51 -1.58
CA ALA A 151 4.97 -12.65 -0.70
C ALA A 151 4.07 -13.82 -1.15
N SER A 152 3.51 -13.73 -2.34
CA SER A 152 2.66 -14.80 -2.93
C SER A 152 3.52 -15.91 -3.52
N ARG A 153 4.43 -16.48 -2.72
CA ARG A 153 5.30 -17.58 -3.11
C ARG A 153 4.77 -18.92 -2.63
N ARG A 154 5.21 -20.00 -3.27
CA ARG A 154 4.85 -21.35 -2.83
C ARG A 154 5.26 -21.55 -1.37
N ASN A 155 4.31 -22.00 -0.55
CA ASN A 155 4.54 -22.23 0.87
C ASN A 155 5.64 -23.31 1.09
N PRO A 156 6.78 -23.00 1.73
CA PRO A 156 7.83 -23.97 1.97
C PRO A 156 7.41 -25.05 2.97
N TYR A 157 6.35 -24.84 3.73
CA TYR A 157 5.82 -25.75 4.72
C TYR A 157 4.69 -26.64 4.18
N GLU A 158 4.36 -26.57 2.89
CA GLU A 158 3.22 -27.27 2.25
C GLU A 158 3.24 -28.78 2.51
N ARG A 159 4.42 -29.39 2.66
CA ARG A 159 4.56 -30.81 2.95
C ARG A 159 4.15 -31.19 4.37
N ARG A 160 4.09 -30.24 5.30
CA ARG A 160 3.82 -30.46 6.73
C ARG A 160 2.33 -30.42 7.06
N PHE A 161 1.58 -29.56 6.36
CA PHE A 161 0.13 -29.46 6.51
C PHE A 161 -0.54 -28.97 5.23
N ARG A 162 -1.70 -29.55 4.91
CA ARG A 162 -2.37 -29.35 3.61
C ARG A 162 -3.47 -28.28 3.63
N THR A 163 -3.63 -27.53 4.69
CA THR A 163 -4.76 -26.60 4.87
C THR A 163 -4.54 -25.22 4.27
N ALA A 164 -3.34 -24.89 3.86
CA ALA A 164 -3.08 -23.59 3.29
C ALA A 164 -3.52 -23.56 1.82
N SER A 165 -4.48 -22.74 1.49
CA SER A 165 -4.70 -22.31 0.12
C SER A 165 -3.45 -21.59 -0.40
N ALA A 166 -3.16 -21.75 -1.69
CA ALA A 166 -2.03 -21.07 -2.33
C ALA A 166 -2.19 -19.54 -2.24
N GLY A 167 -1.06 -18.83 -2.15
CA GLY A 167 -1.03 -17.36 -2.17
C GLY A 167 -1.59 -16.69 -0.92
N LEU A 168 -2.02 -15.44 -1.08
CA LEU A 168 -2.54 -14.61 0.00
C LEU A 168 -4.06 -14.42 -0.10
N ALA A 169 -4.68 -14.18 1.04
CA ALA A 169 -6.11 -13.85 1.15
C ALA A 169 -6.34 -12.34 0.94
N PRO A 170 -7.56 -11.94 0.52
CA PRO A 170 -7.93 -10.54 0.54
C PRO A 170 -7.90 -10.01 1.96
N VAL A 171 -7.41 -8.79 2.15
CA VAL A 171 -7.36 -8.16 3.46
C VAL A 171 -8.62 -7.32 3.70
N ILE A 172 -9.15 -7.40 4.92
CA ILE A 172 -10.17 -6.47 5.42
C ILE A 172 -9.41 -5.31 6.05
N ALA A 173 -9.23 -4.24 5.27
CA ALA A 173 -8.44 -3.08 5.69
C ALA A 173 -9.32 -1.93 6.18
N PRO A 174 -8.84 -1.10 7.14
CA PRO A 174 -9.48 0.16 7.53
C PRO A 174 -9.61 1.12 6.35
N SER A 175 -10.53 2.08 6.43
CA SER A 175 -10.64 3.17 5.45
C SER A 175 -9.32 3.95 5.32
N GLY A 176 -9.02 4.47 4.14
CA GLY A 176 -7.76 5.14 3.85
C GLY A 176 -6.58 4.18 3.64
N THR A 177 -6.85 2.95 3.20
CA THR A 177 -5.83 1.93 2.95
C THR A 177 -5.73 1.59 1.47
N LEU A 178 -4.51 1.44 0.99
CA LEU A 178 -4.16 0.95 -0.34
C LEU A 178 -3.28 -0.30 -0.20
N VAL A 179 -3.72 -1.41 -0.73
CA VAL A 179 -3.00 -2.70 -0.67
C VAL A 179 -2.70 -3.20 -2.06
N MET A 180 -1.48 -3.64 -2.29
CA MET A 180 -1.11 -4.34 -3.51
C MET A 180 -0.34 -5.62 -3.19
N TYR A 181 -0.80 -6.72 -3.73
CA TYR A 181 -0.08 -8.00 -3.77
C TYR A 181 0.58 -8.17 -5.14
N SER A 182 1.78 -8.70 -5.15
CA SER A 182 2.54 -8.95 -6.39
C SER A 182 1.88 -9.96 -7.33
N ALA A 183 0.90 -10.75 -6.84
CA ALA A 183 0.14 -11.72 -7.61
C ALA A 183 -1.35 -11.67 -7.28
N ALA A 184 -2.17 -12.33 -8.08
CA ALA A 184 -3.59 -12.49 -7.83
C ALA A 184 -3.83 -13.27 -6.53
N LEU A 185 -4.99 -13.04 -5.90
CA LEU A 185 -5.38 -13.78 -4.70
C LEU A 185 -5.37 -15.28 -4.98
N SER A 186 -4.94 -16.03 -3.99
CA SER A 186 -4.83 -17.50 -4.07
C SER A 186 -3.93 -18.01 -5.21
N SER A 187 -3.06 -17.18 -5.75
CA SER A 187 -2.04 -17.57 -6.72
C SER A 187 -0.63 -17.43 -6.15
N VAL A 188 0.33 -18.13 -6.75
CA VAL A 188 1.73 -18.09 -6.34
C VAL A 188 2.60 -17.69 -7.52
N VAL A 189 3.69 -17.02 -7.21
CA VAL A 189 4.75 -16.64 -8.14
C VAL A 189 6.01 -17.39 -7.76
N SER A 190 6.77 -17.85 -8.73
CA SER A 190 8.07 -18.44 -8.50
C SER A 190 9.12 -17.34 -8.39
N ASP A 191 10.09 -17.52 -7.46
CA ASP A 191 11.32 -16.75 -7.48
C ASP A 191 12.06 -17.10 -8.79
N THR A 192 12.29 -16.09 -9.62
CA THR A 192 12.88 -16.29 -10.96
C THR A 192 14.39 -16.43 -10.89
N GLY A 193 14.99 -16.27 -9.71
CA GLY A 193 16.42 -16.28 -9.51
C GLY A 193 17.14 -15.07 -10.09
N ARG A 194 16.41 -14.03 -10.43
CA ARG A 194 16.93 -12.72 -10.87
C ARG A 194 17.41 -11.93 -9.65
N ASP A 195 18.10 -10.83 -9.89
CA ASP A 195 18.56 -9.94 -8.82
C ASP A 195 17.40 -9.16 -8.17
N ARG A 196 16.27 -9.04 -8.86
CA ARG A 196 15.09 -8.30 -8.42
C ARG A 196 13.82 -8.95 -8.94
N SER A 197 12.75 -8.90 -8.16
CA SER A 197 11.44 -9.38 -8.59
C SER A 197 10.87 -8.49 -9.71
N LEU A 198 10.06 -9.10 -10.57
CA LEU A 198 9.37 -8.37 -11.63
C LEU A 198 8.43 -7.31 -11.05
N PHE A 199 7.80 -7.61 -9.91
CA PHE A 199 6.93 -6.68 -9.21
C PHE A 199 7.67 -5.40 -8.81
N VAL A 200 8.79 -5.51 -8.11
CA VAL A 200 9.57 -4.33 -7.68
C VAL A 200 10.20 -3.64 -8.86
N GLN A 201 10.65 -4.38 -9.89
CA GLN A 201 11.17 -3.78 -11.11
C GLN A 201 10.16 -2.85 -11.78
N GLU A 202 8.90 -3.27 -11.93
CA GLU A 202 7.86 -2.45 -12.54
C GLU A 202 7.39 -1.33 -11.60
N LEU A 203 7.29 -1.60 -10.28
CA LEU A 203 6.96 -0.58 -9.28
C LEU A 203 7.94 0.58 -9.31
N LEU A 204 9.25 0.31 -9.34
CA LEU A 204 10.29 1.34 -9.35
C LEU A 204 10.29 2.22 -10.61
N LYS A 205 9.68 1.77 -11.71
CA LYS A 205 9.48 2.62 -12.90
C LYS A 205 8.38 3.65 -12.66
N GLU A 206 7.28 3.20 -12.07
CA GLU A 206 6.07 4.00 -11.96
C GLU A 206 6.06 4.91 -10.72
N ILE A 207 6.67 4.49 -9.61
CA ILE A 207 6.73 5.27 -8.36
C ILE A 207 7.49 6.59 -8.51
N ARG A 208 8.40 6.66 -9.49
CA ARG A 208 9.22 7.84 -9.83
C ARG A 208 8.49 8.87 -10.68
N VAL A 209 7.35 8.52 -11.23
CA VAL A 209 6.62 9.41 -12.13
C VAL A 209 5.90 10.49 -11.31
N PRO A 210 6.23 11.77 -11.52
CA PRO A 210 5.59 12.85 -10.78
C PRO A 210 4.09 12.95 -11.11
N ASP A 211 3.33 13.53 -10.20
CA ASP A 211 1.91 13.83 -10.35
C ASP A 211 0.97 12.62 -10.49
N LEU A 212 1.47 11.40 -10.40
CA LEU A 212 0.61 10.23 -10.34
C LEU A 212 0.04 10.05 -8.93
N THR A 213 -1.25 9.76 -8.84
CA THR A 213 -1.80 9.24 -7.59
C THR A 213 -1.21 7.87 -7.28
N ALA A 214 -1.19 7.47 -6.01
CA ALA A 214 -0.72 6.14 -5.63
C ALA A 214 -1.53 5.03 -6.32
N GLU A 215 -2.82 5.22 -6.51
CA GLU A 215 -3.68 4.27 -7.22
C GLU A 215 -3.29 4.15 -8.70
N GLU A 216 -3.02 5.28 -9.38
CA GLU A 216 -2.52 5.28 -10.76
C GLU A 216 -1.15 4.61 -10.84
N THR A 217 -0.23 4.94 -9.92
CA THR A 217 1.10 4.32 -9.83
C THR A 217 0.99 2.80 -9.73
N LEU A 218 0.17 2.29 -8.80
CA LEU A 218 0.01 0.85 -8.62
C LEU A 218 -0.76 0.19 -9.78
N ASN A 219 -1.73 0.87 -10.39
CA ASN A 219 -2.40 0.35 -11.58
C ASN A 219 -1.44 0.24 -12.77
N ARG A 220 -0.57 1.21 -13.00
CA ARG A 220 0.47 1.13 -14.03
C ARG A 220 1.48 0.02 -13.74
N THR A 221 1.89 -0.12 -12.47
CA THR A 221 2.72 -1.25 -12.02
C THR A 221 2.06 -2.58 -12.36
N ARG A 222 0.77 -2.75 -12.06
CA ARG A 222 0.01 -3.96 -12.41
C ARG A 222 0.03 -4.24 -13.90
N VAL A 223 -0.20 -3.23 -14.72
CA VAL A 223 -0.18 -3.38 -16.19
C VAL A 223 1.23 -3.78 -16.67
N GLY A 224 2.28 -3.17 -16.11
CA GLY A 224 3.67 -3.49 -16.42
C GLY A 224 4.02 -4.95 -16.09
N VAL A 225 3.72 -5.39 -14.87
CA VAL A 225 3.94 -6.78 -14.42
C VAL A 225 3.17 -7.77 -15.29
N THR A 226 1.88 -7.52 -15.52
CA THR A 226 1.03 -8.42 -16.33
C THR A 226 1.58 -8.57 -17.74
N ARG A 227 2.00 -7.47 -18.36
CA ARG A 227 2.58 -7.46 -19.71
C ARG A 227 3.94 -8.19 -19.75
N ALA A 228 4.84 -7.85 -18.83
CA ALA A 228 6.19 -8.41 -18.81
C ALA A 228 6.23 -9.90 -18.46
N SER A 229 5.26 -10.38 -17.66
CA SER A 229 5.09 -11.80 -17.34
C SER A 229 4.23 -12.56 -18.36
N ARG A 230 3.76 -11.94 -19.43
CA ARG A 230 2.80 -12.54 -20.39
C ARG A 230 1.54 -13.08 -19.70
N SER A 231 1.05 -12.34 -18.72
CA SER A 231 -0.11 -12.68 -17.88
C SER A 231 0.08 -13.87 -16.93
N GLU A 232 1.30 -14.36 -16.74
CA GLU A 232 1.60 -15.39 -15.72
C GLU A 232 1.55 -14.81 -14.29
N GLN A 233 1.81 -13.50 -14.15
CA GLN A 233 1.73 -12.78 -12.88
C GLN A 233 0.82 -11.56 -13.04
N VAL A 234 -0.31 -11.57 -12.32
CA VAL A 234 -1.29 -10.48 -12.35
C VAL A 234 -1.42 -9.93 -10.93
N PRO A 235 -0.84 -8.78 -10.61
CA PRO A 235 -0.97 -8.19 -9.27
C PRO A 235 -2.41 -7.87 -8.92
N TRP A 236 -2.74 -8.00 -7.63
CA TRP A 236 -4.04 -7.63 -7.08
C TRP A 236 -3.94 -6.34 -6.29
N ILE A 237 -4.93 -5.45 -6.45
CA ILE A 237 -4.99 -4.14 -5.80
C ILE A 237 -6.34 -3.99 -5.12
N SER A 238 -6.34 -3.43 -3.92
CA SER A 238 -7.52 -2.95 -3.22
C SER A 238 -7.25 -1.57 -2.65
N SER A 239 -8.18 -0.65 -2.86
CA SER A 239 -8.09 0.71 -2.36
C SER A 239 -9.36 1.12 -1.63
N SER A 240 -9.18 1.84 -0.54
CA SER A 240 -10.20 2.58 0.18
C SER A 240 -9.69 3.98 0.53
N LEU A 241 -8.75 4.51 -0.29
CA LEU A 241 -8.27 5.88 -0.11
C LEU A 241 -9.43 6.87 -0.28
N ALA A 242 -9.53 7.79 0.68
CA ALA A 242 -10.52 8.87 0.63
C ALA A 242 -9.92 10.17 0.06
N GLU A 243 -8.61 10.26 0.04
CA GLU A 243 -7.87 11.42 -0.45
C GLU A 243 -6.74 10.96 -1.39
N ASP A 244 -6.48 11.76 -2.41
CA ASP A 244 -5.38 11.50 -3.33
C ASP A 244 -4.03 11.58 -2.60
N PHE A 245 -3.23 10.55 -2.75
CA PHE A 245 -1.85 10.52 -2.29
C PHE A 245 -0.94 10.29 -3.49
N SER A 246 0.18 11.02 -3.55
CA SER A 246 1.23 10.85 -4.57
C SER A 246 2.57 10.58 -3.90
N PHE A 247 3.31 9.60 -4.43
CA PHE A 247 4.67 9.32 -3.96
C PHE A 247 5.57 10.51 -4.24
N VAL A 248 5.58 10.99 -5.49
CA VAL A 248 6.31 12.17 -5.94
C VAL A 248 5.31 13.27 -6.29
N PRO A 249 5.10 14.26 -5.38
CA PRO A 249 4.27 15.42 -5.70
C PRO A 249 4.89 16.20 -6.86
N GLY A 250 4.08 16.59 -7.82
CA GLY A 250 4.54 17.44 -8.91
C GLY A 250 4.72 18.90 -8.50
N ALA A 251 5.31 19.67 -9.40
CA ALA A 251 5.52 21.10 -9.22
C ALA A 251 4.21 21.92 -9.18
N SER A 252 3.12 21.35 -9.66
CA SER A 252 1.78 21.94 -9.65
C SER A 252 1.02 21.43 -8.44
N GLY A 253 1.16 22.10 -7.30
CA GLY A 253 0.39 21.79 -6.10
C GLY A 253 -1.11 21.71 -6.39
N ALA A 254 -1.72 20.60 -5.97
CA ALA A 254 -3.15 20.31 -5.95
C ALA A 254 -3.87 20.44 -7.31
N ARG A 255 -4.15 19.31 -7.95
CA ARG A 255 -5.23 19.25 -8.94
C ARG A 255 -6.51 19.76 -8.24
N PRO A 256 -7.26 20.73 -8.83
CA PRO A 256 -8.59 21.03 -8.35
C PRO A 256 -9.42 19.74 -8.43
N ASN A 257 -10.12 19.39 -7.37
CA ASN A 257 -11.14 18.35 -7.44
C ASN A 257 -12.03 18.64 -8.66
N PRO A 258 -12.31 17.64 -9.54
CA PRO A 258 -13.33 17.81 -10.56
C PRO A 258 -14.62 18.23 -9.84
N PRO A 259 -15.41 19.19 -10.41
CA PRO A 259 -16.66 19.59 -9.83
C PRO A 259 -17.51 18.33 -9.61
N ALA A 260 -18.07 18.18 -8.40
CA ALA A 260 -19.03 17.12 -8.13
C ALA A 260 -20.10 17.18 -9.22
N GLU A 261 -20.18 16.16 -10.06
CA GLU A 261 -21.28 16.02 -11.01
C GLU A 261 -22.57 16.05 -10.20
N SER A 262 -23.34 17.12 -10.41
CA SER A 262 -24.66 17.26 -9.82
C SER A 262 -25.48 16.05 -10.25
N SER A 263 -25.70 15.13 -9.32
CA SER A 263 -26.59 14.00 -9.47
C SER A 263 -27.96 14.56 -9.88
N THR A 264 -28.25 14.56 -11.17
CA THR A 264 -29.59 14.78 -11.70
C THR A 264 -30.45 13.64 -11.18
N ALA A 265 -31.41 13.97 -10.34
CA ALA A 265 -32.38 13.04 -9.79
C ALA A 265 -33.01 12.21 -10.92
N PRO A 266 -33.21 10.91 -10.72
CA PRO A 266 -33.86 10.07 -11.73
C PRO A 266 -35.30 10.52 -11.97
N SER A 267 -35.63 10.74 -13.25
CA SER A 267 -36.97 11.00 -13.74
C SER A 267 -37.94 9.90 -13.30
N PRO A 268 -39.17 10.18 -12.89
CA PRO A 268 -40.12 9.17 -12.44
C PRO A 268 -40.45 8.18 -13.56
N SER A 269 -40.33 6.90 -13.25
CA SER A 269 -40.75 5.79 -14.13
C SER A 269 -42.24 5.90 -14.49
N PRO A 270 -42.63 5.52 -15.73
CA PRO A 270 -44.03 5.52 -16.12
C PRO A 270 -44.80 4.44 -15.34
N THR A 271 -45.95 4.83 -14.85
CA THR A 271 -46.94 3.96 -14.18
C THR A 271 -47.39 2.82 -15.09
N PRO A 272 -47.43 1.56 -14.62
CA PRO A 272 -47.94 0.46 -15.43
C PRO A 272 -49.43 0.59 -15.68
N THR A 273 -49.81 0.66 -16.96
CA THR A 273 -51.19 0.61 -17.43
C THR A 273 -51.80 -0.74 -17.07
N GLN A 274 -52.84 -0.74 -16.23
CA GLN A 274 -53.64 -1.93 -15.94
C GLN A 274 -54.41 -2.33 -17.19
N ILE A 275 -54.17 -3.54 -17.67
CA ILE A 275 -55.02 -4.16 -18.70
C ILE A 275 -56.26 -4.70 -17.99
N VAL A 276 -57.40 -4.06 -18.22
CA VAL A 276 -58.73 -4.58 -17.83
C VAL A 276 -59.11 -5.65 -18.83
N VAL A 277 -59.20 -6.90 -18.39
CA VAL A 277 -59.82 -8.00 -19.13
C VAL A 277 -61.30 -7.96 -18.76
N ALA A 278 -62.14 -7.71 -19.70
CA ALA A 278 -63.62 -7.82 -19.58
C ALA A 278 -64.08 -9.26 -19.84
N PRO A 279 -65.27 -9.65 -19.33
CA PRO A 279 -65.72 -11.07 -19.22
C PRO A 279 -66.03 -11.75 -20.52
#